data_8379d10a5b7c4b505ef876deb91482ab
#
_entry.id   8379d10a5b7c4b505ef876deb91482ab
#
_cell.length_a   1.000
_cell.length_b   1.000
_cell.length_c   1.000
_cell.angle_alpha   90.00
_cell.angle_beta   90.00
_cell.angle_gamma   90.00
#
_symmetry.space_group_name_H-M   'P 1'
#
loop_
_entity.id
_entity.type
_entity.pdbx_description
1 polymer ?
#
loop_
_entity_poly.entity_id
_entity_poly.type
_entity_poly.pdbx_seq_one_letter_code
_entity_poly.pdbx_strand_id
1 'polypeptide(L)'
;MAVLEHITSQQAIELENKHGAHNYHPLPVVLSRGEGVYVWDVEGKKYYDFLSAYSAVNQGHCHPKIVNAMVAQAKTLSLTSRAFYNDVLGTYEKY
;
A
#
# COMPACT_ATOMS: atom_id res chain seq x y z
N MET A 1 12.55 -3.75 -12.58
CA MET A 1 13.05 -3.47 -11.24
C MET A 1 13.29 -4.79 -10.51
N ALA A 2 14.49 -5.03 -10.03
CA ALA A 2 14.78 -6.24 -9.28
C ALA A 2 14.06 -6.17 -7.92
N VAL A 3 13.18 -7.12 -7.64
CA VAL A 3 12.60 -7.31 -6.32
C VAL A 3 13.64 -8.07 -5.50
N LEU A 4 14.07 -7.49 -4.38
CA LEU A 4 14.94 -8.20 -3.45
C LEU A 4 14.12 -9.32 -2.80
N GLU A 5 14.43 -10.57 -3.16
CA GLU A 5 13.62 -11.73 -2.76
C GLU A 5 13.62 -11.99 -1.25
N HIS A 6 14.61 -11.59 -0.49
CA HIS A 6 14.70 -11.87 0.95
C HIS A 6 15.39 -10.73 1.69
N ILE A 7 14.77 -9.56 1.75
CA ILE A 7 15.31 -8.48 2.55
C ILE A 7 15.01 -8.72 4.04
N THR A 8 16.00 -8.53 4.90
CA THR A 8 15.78 -8.55 6.36
C THR A 8 15.25 -7.18 6.83
N SER A 9 14.66 -7.15 8.02
CA SER A 9 14.25 -5.88 8.64
C SER A 9 15.41 -4.91 8.77
N GLN A 10 16.58 -5.40 9.22
CA GLN A 10 17.77 -4.57 9.35
C GLN A 10 18.20 -3.95 8.02
N GLN A 11 18.27 -4.76 6.96
CA GLN A 11 18.63 -4.28 5.63
C GLN A 11 17.66 -3.23 5.10
N ALA A 12 16.36 -3.44 5.28
CA ALA A 12 15.34 -2.49 4.86
C ALA A 12 15.45 -1.16 5.61
N ILE A 13 15.64 -1.21 6.92
CA ILE A 13 15.80 -0.02 7.76
C ILE A 13 17.08 0.75 7.37
N GLU A 14 18.18 0.06 7.16
CA GLU A 14 19.44 0.69 6.74
C GLU A 14 19.32 1.38 5.38
N LEU A 15 18.65 0.74 4.41
CA LEU A 15 18.42 1.34 3.09
C LEU A 15 17.58 2.61 3.19
N GLU A 16 16.50 2.57 3.95
CA GLU A 16 15.64 3.73 4.13
C GLU A 16 16.35 4.86 4.89
N ASN A 17 17.10 4.54 5.94
CA ASN A 17 17.89 5.52 6.68
C ASN A 17 18.96 6.18 5.81
N LYS A 18 19.55 5.43 4.88
CA LYS A 18 20.59 5.95 3.97
C LYS A 18 20.02 6.83 2.86
N HIS A 19 18.85 6.49 2.33
CA HIS A 19 18.32 7.10 1.10
C HIS A 19 17.03 7.90 1.30
N GLY A 20 16.34 7.73 2.42
CA GLY A 20 15.06 8.38 2.69
C GLY A 20 15.19 9.81 3.22
N ALA A 21 14.06 10.49 3.28
CA ALA A 21 14.01 11.91 3.69
C ALA A 21 14.06 12.14 5.20
N HIS A 22 14.01 11.11 6.02
CA HIS A 22 14.02 11.16 7.49
C HIS A 22 12.92 12.05 8.10
N ASN A 23 11.79 12.17 7.43
CA ASN A 23 10.64 12.96 7.89
C ASN A 23 9.80 12.26 8.96
N TYR A 24 10.07 10.99 9.22
CA TYR A 24 9.47 10.20 10.30
C TYR A 24 10.55 9.43 11.05
N HIS A 25 10.21 9.01 12.28
CA HIS A 25 11.02 8.08 13.06
C HIS A 25 10.20 6.79 13.29
N PRO A 26 10.16 5.88 12.31
CA PRO A 26 9.29 4.70 12.38
C PRO A 26 9.67 3.74 13.49
N LEU A 27 8.71 2.92 13.91
CA LEU A 27 8.99 1.76 14.75
C LEU A 27 9.86 0.75 13.95
N PRO A 28 10.73 -0.02 14.62
CA PRO A 28 11.62 -0.96 13.93
C PRO A 28 10.90 -2.24 13.48
N VAL A 29 9.79 -2.08 12.79
CA VAL A 29 8.99 -3.17 12.22
C VAL A 29 8.87 -2.94 10.72
N VAL A 30 9.30 -3.90 9.93
CA VAL A 30 9.28 -3.80 8.47
C VAL A 30 8.17 -4.69 7.92
N LEU A 31 7.02 -4.09 7.63
CA LEU A 31 5.86 -4.80 7.13
C LEU A 31 6.01 -5.12 5.64
N SER A 32 5.59 -6.31 5.24
CA SER A 32 5.71 -6.78 3.85
C SER A 32 4.43 -7.36 3.28
N ARG A 33 3.47 -7.75 4.11
CA ARG A 33 2.22 -8.37 3.66
C ARG A 33 1.07 -7.97 4.56
N GLY A 34 -0.13 -7.87 3.98
CA GLY A 34 -1.36 -7.61 4.72
C GLY A 34 -2.54 -8.38 4.16
N GLU A 35 -3.44 -8.82 5.04
CA GLU A 35 -4.69 -9.47 4.69
C GLU A 35 -5.71 -9.23 5.80
N GLY A 36 -6.82 -8.59 5.46
CA GLY A 36 -7.83 -8.24 6.45
C GLY A 36 -7.25 -7.36 7.57
N VAL A 37 -7.41 -7.78 8.80
CA VAL A 37 -6.90 -7.08 9.98
C VAL A 37 -5.43 -7.39 10.28
N TYR A 38 -4.84 -8.34 9.58
CA TYR A 38 -3.50 -8.82 9.86
C TYR A 38 -2.45 -8.21 8.95
N VAL A 39 -1.26 -8.01 9.49
CA VAL A 39 -0.05 -7.67 8.74
C VAL A 39 1.09 -8.58 9.19
N TRP A 40 2.06 -8.79 8.31
CA TRP A 40 3.25 -9.59 8.59
C TRP A 40 4.50 -8.80 8.26
N ASP A 41 5.51 -8.94 9.11
CA ASP A 41 6.82 -8.38 8.81
C ASP A 41 7.62 -9.29 7.85
N VAL A 42 8.79 -8.79 7.45
CA VAL A 42 9.66 -9.52 6.51
C VAL A 42 10.23 -10.81 7.07
N GLU A 43 10.25 -10.98 8.41
CA GLU A 43 10.63 -12.22 9.08
C GLU A 43 9.46 -13.18 9.26
N GLY A 44 8.24 -12.80 8.83
CA GLY A 44 7.05 -13.63 8.88
C GLY A 44 6.24 -13.53 10.18
N LYS A 45 6.59 -12.62 11.07
CA LYS A 45 5.83 -12.40 12.30
C LYS A 45 4.51 -11.71 11.98
N LYS A 46 3.43 -12.19 12.57
CA LYS A 46 2.07 -11.70 12.38
C LYS A 46 1.68 -10.71 13.47
N TYR A 47 1.01 -9.64 13.05
CA TYR A 47 0.48 -8.60 13.93
C TYR A 47 -0.97 -8.29 13.60
N TYR A 48 -1.70 -7.78 14.59
CA TYR A 48 -2.95 -7.07 14.32
C TYR A 48 -2.64 -5.62 13.95
N ASP A 49 -3.26 -5.12 12.90
CA ASP A 49 -3.12 -3.71 12.51
C ASP A 49 -4.28 -2.89 13.08
N PHE A 50 -4.10 -2.37 14.28
CA PHE A 50 -5.08 -1.48 14.91
C PHE A 50 -4.96 -0.02 14.48
N LEU A 51 -3.87 0.35 13.83
CA LEU A 51 -3.70 1.72 13.33
C LEU A 51 -4.38 1.92 11.97
N SER A 52 -4.30 0.92 11.10
CA SER A 52 -4.97 0.88 9.79
C SER A 52 -4.74 2.12 8.93
N ALA A 53 -3.48 2.62 8.90
CA ALA A 53 -3.12 3.87 8.22
C ALA A 53 -4.05 5.03 8.63
N TYR A 54 -4.25 5.20 9.94
CA TYR A 54 -5.19 6.18 10.52
C TYR A 54 -6.62 5.98 10.01
N SER A 55 -7.07 4.75 10.00
CA SER A 55 -8.41 4.29 9.55
C SER A 55 -8.63 4.36 8.03
N ALA A 56 -7.61 4.64 7.23
CA ALA A 56 -7.73 4.62 5.78
C ALA A 56 -7.96 3.20 5.24
N VAL A 57 -7.46 2.18 5.93
CA VAL A 57 -7.62 0.77 5.56
C VAL A 57 -8.75 0.11 6.36
N ASN A 58 -9.85 0.84 6.56
CA ASN A 58 -10.97 0.38 7.39
C ASN A 58 -11.75 -0.82 6.80
N GLN A 59 -11.55 -1.13 5.53
CA GLN A 59 -12.12 -2.32 4.88
C GLN A 59 -11.19 -3.55 4.96
N GLY A 60 -10.07 -3.41 5.65
CA GLY A 60 -9.04 -4.43 5.74
C GLY A 60 -8.02 -4.34 4.61
N HIS A 61 -6.85 -4.94 4.85
CA HIS A 61 -5.79 -5.01 3.86
C HIS A 61 -6.19 -5.92 2.69
N CYS A 62 -5.90 -5.48 1.48
CA CYS A 62 -6.08 -6.27 0.25
C CYS A 62 -7.50 -6.81 0.08
N HIS A 63 -8.51 -6.02 0.40
CA HIS A 63 -9.90 -6.43 0.22
C HIS A 63 -10.14 -6.80 -1.26
N PRO A 64 -10.65 -8.01 -1.56
CA PRO A 64 -10.73 -8.51 -2.94
C PRO A 64 -11.51 -7.60 -3.89
N LYS A 65 -12.61 -7.01 -3.45
CA LYS A 65 -13.40 -6.08 -4.28
C LYS A 65 -12.63 -4.83 -4.64
N ILE A 66 -11.86 -4.28 -3.68
CA ILE A 66 -11.07 -3.07 -3.90
C ILE A 66 -9.88 -3.39 -4.81
N VAL A 67 -9.15 -4.47 -4.52
CA VAL A 67 -8.00 -4.89 -5.34
C VAL A 67 -8.43 -5.19 -6.77
N ASN A 68 -9.51 -5.93 -6.96
CA ASN A 68 -10.01 -6.28 -8.29
C ASN A 68 -10.46 -5.03 -9.09
N ALA A 69 -11.11 -4.06 -8.43
CA ALA A 69 -11.48 -2.79 -9.06
C ALA A 69 -10.24 -2.00 -9.51
N MET A 70 -9.22 -1.92 -8.65
CA MET A 70 -7.95 -1.26 -8.97
C MET A 70 -7.25 -1.93 -10.15
N VAL A 71 -7.14 -3.25 -10.15
CA VAL A 71 -6.50 -4.02 -11.23
C VAL A 71 -7.24 -3.82 -12.55
N ALA A 72 -8.55 -3.91 -12.55
CA ALA A 72 -9.37 -3.72 -13.74
C ALA A 72 -9.19 -2.30 -14.32
N GLN A 73 -9.24 -1.29 -13.47
CA GLN A 73 -9.08 0.11 -13.90
C GLN A 73 -7.65 0.38 -14.38
N ALA A 74 -6.63 -0.14 -13.69
CA ALA A 74 -5.23 0.04 -14.08
C ALA A 74 -4.93 -0.55 -15.46
N LYS A 75 -5.59 -1.65 -15.83
CA LYS A 75 -5.47 -2.27 -17.15
C LYS A 75 -6.25 -1.56 -18.25
N THR A 76 -7.23 -0.75 -17.89
CA THR A 76 -8.12 -0.07 -18.85
C THR A 76 -7.65 1.36 -19.12
N LEU A 77 -7.51 2.15 -18.05
CA LEU A 77 -7.10 3.55 -18.15
C LEU A 77 -6.61 3.99 -16.76
N SER A 78 -5.32 4.21 -16.60
CA SER A 78 -4.73 4.53 -15.30
C SER A 78 -4.58 6.03 -15.04
N LEU A 79 -4.35 6.83 -16.08
CA LEU A 79 -4.16 8.27 -15.95
C LEU A 79 -4.48 9.00 -17.25
N THR A 80 -5.17 10.13 -17.12
CA THR A 80 -5.35 11.08 -18.22
C THR A 80 -5.02 12.50 -17.75
N SER A 81 -4.71 13.38 -18.73
CA SER A 81 -4.68 14.81 -18.47
C SER A 81 -6.07 15.33 -18.12
N ARG A 82 -6.15 16.33 -17.25
CA ARG A 82 -7.40 17.04 -16.96
C ARG A 82 -7.91 17.88 -18.16
N ALA A 83 -7.18 17.91 -19.26
CA ALA A 83 -7.68 18.47 -20.53
C ALA A 83 -8.83 17.65 -21.12
N PHE A 84 -8.99 16.40 -20.67
CA PHE A 84 -10.04 15.49 -21.14
C PHE A 84 -10.99 15.10 -20.01
N TYR A 85 -12.22 14.76 -20.36
CA TYR A 85 -13.11 14.04 -19.48
C TYR A 85 -12.75 12.54 -19.51
N ASN A 86 -13.23 11.80 -18.49
CA ASN A 86 -13.23 10.35 -18.50
C ASN A 86 -14.59 9.82 -18.03
N ASP A 87 -14.80 8.53 -18.19
CA ASP A 87 -16.12 7.92 -17.97
C ASP A 87 -16.43 7.60 -16.50
N VAL A 88 -15.47 7.72 -15.59
CA VAL A 88 -15.66 7.29 -14.19
C VAL A 88 -15.71 8.44 -13.18
N LEU A 89 -15.05 9.55 -13.45
CA LEU A 89 -14.93 10.64 -12.48
C LEU A 89 -16.27 11.27 -12.10
N GLY A 90 -17.11 11.54 -13.10
CA GLY A 90 -18.42 12.14 -12.86
C GLY A 90 -19.34 11.25 -12.03
N THR A 91 -19.27 9.94 -12.21
CA THR A 91 -19.99 8.97 -11.39
C THR A 91 -19.53 9.01 -9.94
N TYR A 92 -18.21 9.07 -9.73
CA TYR A 92 -17.63 9.20 -8.40
C TYR A 92 -18.05 10.52 -7.71
N GLU A 93 -17.97 11.64 -8.43
CA GLU A 93 -18.31 12.96 -7.89
C GLU A 93 -19.78 13.07 -7.49
N LYS A 94 -20.67 12.32 -8.15
CA LYS A 94 -22.10 12.29 -7.83
C LYS A 94 -22.39 11.72 -6.43
N TYR A 95 -21.57 10.80 -5.94
CA TYR A 95 -21.71 10.21 -4.61
C TYR A 95 -21.07 11.08 -3.54
#